data_86bf5b9717e68cdab8e3e4b310f6eca5
#
_entry.id   86bf5b9717e68cdab8e3e4b310f6eca5
#
_cell.length_a   1.000
_cell.length_b   1.000
_cell.length_c   1.000
_cell.angle_alpha   90.00
_cell.angle_beta   90.00
_cell.angle_gamma   90.00
#
_symmetry.space_group_name_H-M   'P 1'
#
loop_
_entity.id
_entity.type
_entity.pdbx_description
1 polymer ?
#
loop_
_entity_poly.entity_id
_entity_poly.type
_entity_poly.pdbx_seq_one_letter_code
_entity_poly.pdbx_strand_id
1 'polypeptide(L)'
;MIYNKIHFSQEIEKCLNNVYNTNNKEQNFQGRLYAHFLTFEKEGYVVEMETSVNDEHLKPVLLKRMNDSRLSDFKKDDFRKIEIDLLLYKEDFSEMYAAELKWVYNRSEGWNVVDHLEDFKDDAIFCHQLIEKANFNETCSVVVYDFNPKKQVKRYSPRNTETQQEKLEFLGGSYPAADHGKIIVDEHGGKIDFKWIDLKDYKEDQDYKYYIIRFKK
;
A
#
# COMPACT_ATOMS: atom_id res chain seq x y z
N MET A 1 20.60 -24.09 -8.11
CA MET A 1 20.47 -22.62 -8.20
C MET A 1 19.74 -22.16 -6.95
N ILE A 2 20.35 -21.32 -6.15
CA ILE A 2 19.68 -20.70 -5.00
C ILE A 2 18.82 -19.59 -5.61
N TYR A 3 17.52 -19.82 -5.74
CA TYR A 3 16.59 -18.77 -6.14
C TYR A 3 16.55 -17.73 -5.02
N ASN A 4 17.11 -16.56 -5.26
CA ASN A 4 16.96 -15.45 -4.33
C ASN A 4 15.48 -15.06 -4.31
N LYS A 5 14.86 -15.23 -3.17
CA LYS A 5 13.48 -14.80 -2.92
C LYS A 5 13.41 -13.28 -3.13
N ILE A 6 12.45 -12.81 -3.91
CA ILE A 6 12.24 -11.37 -4.10
C ILE A 6 11.92 -10.72 -2.75
N HIS A 7 12.56 -9.64 -2.45
CA HIS A 7 12.21 -8.73 -1.36
C HIS A 7 11.29 -7.64 -1.91
N PHE A 8 10.02 -8.00 -2.14
CA PHE A 8 9.07 -7.22 -2.91
C PHE A 8 8.97 -5.75 -2.47
N SER A 9 8.76 -5.50 -1.18
CA SER A 9 8.69 -4.14 -0.64
C SER A 9 9.99 -3.34 -0.77
N GLN A 10 11.15 -4.02 -0.76
CA GLN A 10 12.44 -3.34 -0.99
C GLN A 10 12.60 -2.92 -2.46
N GLU A 11 12.08 -3.72 -3.39
CA GLU A 11 12.07 -3.34 -4.82
C GLU A 11 11.17 -2.13 -5.06
N ILE A 12 10.00 -2.06 -4.40
CA ILE A 12 9.16 -0.86 -4.44
C ILE A 12 9.90 0.35 -3.86
N GLU A 13 10.58 0.18 -2.73
CA GLU A 13 11.35 1.26 -2.10
C GLU A 13 12.50 1.77 -2.99
N LYS A 14 13.17 0.88 -3.74
CA LYS A 14 14.16 1.28 -4.75
C LYS A 14 13.52 2.13 -5.85
N CYS A 15 12.32 1.77 -6.32
CA CYS A 15 11.60 2.56 -7.32
C CYS A 15 11.22 3.93 -6.78
N LEU A 16 10.73 4.02 -5.53
CA LEU A 16 10.42 5.29 -4.88
C LEU A 16 11.64 6.21 -4.81
N ASN A 17 12.79 5.67 -4.44
CA ASN A 17 14.04 6.42 -4.34
C ASN A 17 14.59 6.87 -5.70
N ASN A 18 14.08 6.32 -6.81
CA ASN A 18 14.48 6.67 -8.18
C ASN A 18 13.42 7.49 -8.94
N VAL A 19 12.37 7.95 -8.26
CA VAL A 19 11.29 8.74 -8.87
C VAL A 19 11.73 10.20 -9.04
N TYR A 20 12.67 10.43 -9.95
CA TYR A 20 13.14 11.77 -10.30
C TYR A 20 12.21 12.47 -11.30
N ASN A 21 11.92 13.74 -11.03
CA ASN A 21 11.60 14.79 -12.02
C ASN A 21 10.40 14.58 -12.97
N THR A 22 9.33 13.92 -12.59
CA THR A 22 8.12 13.92 -13.42
C THR A 22 6.96 14.64 -12.73
N ASN A 23 6.06 15.21 -13.52
CA ASN A 23 4.76 15.69 -13.05
C ASN A 23 4.01 14.49 -12.44
N ASN A 24 4.17 14.32 -11.14
CA ASN A 24 3.96 13.08 -10.42
C ASN A 24 2.49 12.86 -10.19
N LYS A 25 1.92 12.03 -11.03
CA LYS A 25 0.60 11.46 -10.82
C LYS A 25 0.80 10.01 -10.40
N GLU A 26 -0.15 9.48 -9.65
CA GLU A 26 -0.25 8.07 -9.25
C GLU A 26 0.03 7.14 -10.45
N GLN A 27 -0.59 7.40 -11.59
CA GLN A 27 -0.36 6.65 -12.83
C GLN A 27 1.10 6.61 -13.30
N ASN A 28 1.86 7.70 -13.11
CA ASN A 28 3.28 7.69 -13.47
C ASN A 28 4.11 6.84 -12.51
N PHE A 29 3.75 6.81 -11.25
CA PHE A 29 4.39 5.96 -10.25
C PHE A 29 4.06 4.49 -10.51
N GLN A 30 2.78 4.16 -10.70
CA GLN A 30 2.33 2.83 -11.09
C GLN A 30 3.06 2.34 -12.35
N GLY A 31 3.09 3.14 -13.42
CA GLY A 31 3.78 2.79 -14.66
C GLY A 31 5.27 2.51 -14.48
N ARG A 32 5.95 3.21 -13.56
CA ARG A 32 7.37 2.96 -13.26
C ARG A 32 7.57 1.70 -12.45
N LEU A 33 6.70 1.43 -11.48
CA LEU A 33 6.72 0.17 -10.75
C LEU A 33 6.51 -1.00 -11.71
N TYR A 34 5.52 -0.90 -12.58
CA TYR A 34 5.27 -1.91 -13.61
C TYR A 34 6.52 -2.15 -14.46
N ALA A 35 7.10 -1.09 -15.03
CA ALA A 35 8.31 -1.20 -15.85
C ALA A 35 9.51 -1.80 -15.07
N HIS A 36 9.65 -1.49 -13.79
CA HIS A 36 10.66 -2.09 -12.93
C HIS A 36 10.41 -3.60 -12.74
N PHE A 37 9.18 -3.97 -12.39
CA PHE A 37 8.85 -5.37 -12.13
C PHE A 37 8.83 -6.23 -13.39
N LEU A 38 8.61 -5.68 -14.58
CA LEU A 38 8.81 -6.38 -15.86
C LEU A 38 10.23 -6.94 -16.01
N THR A 39 11.22 -6.38 -15.34
CA THR A 39 12.58 -6.92 -15.37
C THR A 39 12.69 -8.32 -14.74
N PHE A 40 11.74 -8.70 -13.89
CA PHE A 40 11.66 -9.99 -13.23
C PHE A 40 10.98 -11.10 -14.09
N GLU A 41 10.43 -10.76 -15.26
CA GLU A 41 9.89 -11.76 -16.20
C GLU A 41 10.96 -12.79 -16.59
N LYS A 42 12.22 -12.37 -16.69
CA LYS A 42 13.36 -13.28 -16.96
C LYS A 42 13.56 -14.33 -15.87
N GLU A 43 13.01 -14.07 -14.69
CA GLU A 43 13.04 -14.98 -13.54
C GLU A 43 11.75 -15.79 -13.44
N GLY A 44 10.85 -15.70 -14.44
CA GLY A 44 9.58 -16.42 -14.52
C GLY A 44 8.48 -15.80 -13.66
N TYR A 45 8.51 -14.49 -13.44
CA TYR A 45 7.42 -13.76 -12.83
C TYR A 45 6.52 -13.12 -13.88
N VAL A 46 5.24 -13.05 -13.57
CA VAL A 46 4.23 -12.29 -14.30
C VAL A 46 3.89 -11.04 -13.48
N VAL A 47 3.72 -9.91 -14.15
CA VAL A 47 3.38 -8.62 -13.54
C VAL A 47 2.08 -8.13 -14.11
N GLU A 48 1.15 -7.77 -13.25
CA GLU A 48 -0.15 -7.22 -13.65
C GLU A 48 -0.49 -5.98 -12.82
N MET A 49 -1.28 -5.09 -13.42
CA MET A 49 -1.78 -3.88 -12.77
C MET A 49 -3.31 -3.91 -12.76
N GLU A 50 -3.90 -3.33 -11.71
CA GLU A 50 -5.35 -3.18 -11.58
C GLU A 50 -6.10 -4.52 -11.79
N THR A 51 -5.56 -5.59 -11.19
CA THR A 51 -6.05 -6.94 -11.37
C THR A 51 -7.17 -7.25 -10.39
N SER A 52 -8.34 -7.65 -10.91
CA SER A 52 -9.45 -8.08 -10.07
C SER A 52 -9.17 -9.43 -9.40
N VAL A 53 -9.53 -9.57 -8.10
CA VAL A 53 -9.53 -10.87 -7.43
C VAL A 53 -10.52 -11.87 -8.07
N ASN A 54 -11.43 -11.37 -8.92
CA ASN A 54 -12.38 -12.16 -9.69
C ASN A 54 -11.92 -12.51 -11.10
N ASP A 55 -10.72 -12.12 -11.48
CA ASP A 55 -10.15 -12.48 -12.78
C ASP A 55 -10.14 -13.99 -13.00
N GLU A 56 -10.38 -14.41 -14.24
CA GLU A 56 -10.56 -15.82 -14.59
C GLU A 56 -9.37 -16.71 -14.26
N HIS A 57 -8.14 -16.14 -14.23
CA HIS A 57 -6.92 -16.87 -13.87
C HIS A 57 -6.62 -16.79 -12.35
N LEU A 58 -6.92 -15.67 -11.69
CA LEU A 58 -6.58 -15.44 -10.28
C LEU A 58 -7.61 -16.07 -9.32
N LYS A 59 -8.91 -15.88 -9.60
CA LYS A 59 -10.00 -16.36 -8.76
C LYS A 59 -9.90 -17.85 -8.39
N PRO A 60 -9.65 -18.79 -9.33
CA PRO A 60 -9.52 -20.21 -9.00
C PRO A 60 -8.37 -20.50 -8.01
N VAL A 61 -7.27 -19.74 -8.14
CA VAL A 61 -6.11 -19.86 -7.24
C VAL A 61 -6.45 -19.39 -5.84
N LEU A 62 -7.13 -18.23 -5.72
CA LEU A 62 -7.55 -17.69 -4.44
C LEU A 62 -8.54 -18.63 -3.73
N LEU A 63 -9.57 -19.11 -4.45
CA LEU A 63 -10.54 -20.06 -3.90
C LEU A 63 -9.87 -21.33 -3.38
N LYS A 64 -8.93 -21.89 -4.15
CA LYS A 64 -8.16 -23.06 -3.72
C LYS A 64 -7.34 -22.80 -2.46
N ARG A 65 -6.68 -21.65 -2.39
CA ARG A 65 -5.85 -21.26 -1.25
C ARG A 65 -6.67 -21.01 0.02
N MET A 66 -7.88 -20.47 -0.15
CA MET A 66 -8.82 -20.22 0.94
C MET A 66 -9.63 -21.46 1.35
N ASN A 67 -9.43 -22.63 0.70
CA ASN A 67 -10.26 -23.82 0.84
C ASN A 67 -11.75 -23.52 0.60
N ASP A 68 -12.02 -22.64 -0.35
CA ASP A 68 -13.36 -22.16 -0.69
C ASP A 68 -13.83 -22.80 -2.00
N SER A 69 -15.03 -23.36 -2.01
CA SER A 69 -15.62 -24.05 -3.17
C SER A 69 -16.76 -23.26 -3.82
N ARG A 70 -16.91 -21.98 -3.48
CA ARG A 70 -17.97 -21.14 -4.05
C ARG A 70 -17.86 -21.01 -5.57
N LEU A 71 -19.00 -20.85 -6.22
CA LEU A 71 -19.09 -20.55 -7.65
C LEU A 71 -19.27 -19.05 -7.92
N SER A 72 -19.69 -18.28 -6.91
CA SER A 72 -19.90 -16.85 -7.01
C SER A 72 -18.60 -16.06 -6.94
N ASP A 73 -18.65 -14.82 -7.42
CA ASP A 73 -17.50 -13.90 -7.31
C ASP A 73 -17.27 -13.45 -5.87
N PHE A 74 -16.02 -13.08 -5.59
CA PHE A 74 -15.64 -12.40 -4.34
C PHE A 74 -16.33 -11.04 -4.26
N LYS A 75 -16.71 -10.67 -3.04
CA LYS A 75 -17.35 -9.40 -2.70
C LYS A 75 -16.50 -8.66 -1.67
N LYS A 76 -16.86 -7.40 -1.40
CA LYS A 76 -16.19 -6.59 -0.36
C LYS A 76 -16.33 -7.18 1.06
N ASP A 77 -17.26 -8.09 1.29
CA ASP A 77 -17.35 -8.83 2.56
C ASP A 77 -16.27 -9.93 2.67
N ASP A 78 -15.78 -10.44 1.55
CA ASP A 78 -14.70 -11.44 1.50
C ASP A 78 -13.32 -10.81 1.63
N PHE A 79 -13.13 -9.74 0.86
CA PHE A 79 -11.96 -8.88 0.89
C PHE A 79 -12.41 -7.41 0.98
N ARG A 80 -11.65 -6.58 1.65
CA ARG A 80 -11.97 -5.15 1.79
C ARG A 80 -12.02 -4.42 0.45
N LYS A 81 -11.23 -4.91 -0.53
CA LYS A 81 -11.20 -4.46 -1.92
C LYS A 81 -11.30 -5.67 -2.85
N ILE A 82 -11.59 -5.43 -4.11
CA ILE A 82 -11.68 -6.48 -5.15
C ILE A 82 -10.67 -6.28 -6.29
N GLU A 83 -9.93 -5.19 -6.28
CA GLU A 83 -8.87 -4.89 -7.24
C GLU A 83 -7.54 -4.74 -6.52
N ILE A 84 -6.47 -5.25 -7.14
CA ILE A 84 -5.09 -5.18 -6.70
C ILE A 84 -4.36 -4.21 -7.62
N ASP A 85 -3.78 -3.15 -7.08
CA ASP A 85 -3.11 -2.13 -7.91
C ASP A 85 -1.86 -2.67 -8.60
N LEU A 86 -1.08 -3.52 -7.93
CA LEU A 86 0.09 -4.21 -8.50
C LEU A 86 0.14 -5.65 -8.01
N LEU A 87 0.12 -6.60 -8.92
CA LEU A 87 0.25 -8.03 -8.66
C LEU A 87 1.51 -8.58 -9.35
N LEU A 88 2.33 -9.32 -8.58
CA LEU A 88 3.49 -10.04 -9.07
C LEU A 88 3.38 -11.50 -8.65
N TYR A 89 3.53 -12.45 -9.57
CA TYR A 89 3.40 -13.86 -9.25
C TYR A 89 4.21 -14.75 -10.18
N LYS A 90 4.56 -15.97 -9.73
CA LYS A 90 5.07 -17.02 -10.61
C LYS A 90 3.92 -17.61 -11.43
N GLU A 91 4.16 -18.03 -12.68
CA GLU A 91 3.14 -18.64 -13.53
C GLU A 91 2.40 -19.82 -12.87
N ASP A 92 3.07 -20.56 -11.99
CA ASP A 92 2.49 -21.65 -11.21
C ASP A 92 1.86 -21.19 -9.88
N PHE A 93 1.84 -19.89 -9.64
CA PHE A 93 1.37 -19.24 -8.41
C PHE A 93 2.07 -19.73 -7.13
N SER A 94 3.25 -20.34 -7.23
CA SER A 94 4.04 -20.75 -6.05
C SER A 94 4.45 -19.55 -5.19
N GLU A 95 4.68 -18.42 -5.82
CA GLU A 95 4.95 -17.14 -5.16
C GLU A 95 3.98 -16.07 -5.67
N MET A 96 3.43 -15.30 -4.74
CA MET A 96 2.50 -14.20 -5.04
C MET A 96 2.79 -13.01 -4.13
N TYR A 97 2.80 -11.83 -4.71
CA TYR A 97 3.07 -10.54 -4.06
C TYR A 97 2.05 -9.52 -4.55
N ALA A 98 1.62 -8.62 -3.68
CA ALA A 98 0.69 -7.56 -4.06
C ALA A 98 1.03 -6.22 -3.39
N ALA A 99 0.74 -5.12 -4.06
CA ALA A 99 0.80 -3.80 -3.47
C ALA A 99 -0.45 -2.98 -3.80
N GLU A 100 -0.89 -2.22 -2.80
CA GLU A 100 -1.83 -1.12 -2.94
C GLU A 100 -1.04 0.19 -2.95
N LEU A 101 -1.36 1.07 -3.89
CA LEU A 101 -0.58 2.26 -4.20
C LEU A 101 -1.46 3.50 -4.11
N LYS A 102 -1.03 4.51 -3.36
CA LYS A 102 -1.75 5.77 -3.24
C LYS A 102 -0.80 6.96 -3.33
N TRP A 103 -1.17 7.92 -4.18
CA TRP A 103 -0.45 9.18 -4.28
C TRP A 103 -1.34 10.34 -3.86
N VAL A 104 -0.97 11.04 -2.80
CA VAL A 104 -1.74 12.15 -2.22
C VAL A 104 -1.13 13.49 -2.60
N TYR A 105 -1.91 14.32 -3.26
CA TYR A 105 -1.50 15.65 -3.71
C TYR A 105 -1.90 16.74 -2.74
N ASN A 106 -1.01 17.70 -2.53
CA ASN A 106 -1.35 18.95 -1.89
C ASN A 106 -2.06 19.89 -2.89
N ARG A 107 -3.37 19.70 -3.07
CA ARG A 107 -4.16 20.69 -3.79
C ARG A 107 -4.51 21.82 -2.81
N SER A 108 -4.22 23.04 -3.19
CA SER A 108 -4.12 24.27 -2.38
C SER A 108 -5.32 24.66 -1.52
N GLU A 109 -6.47 23.98 -1.60
CA GLU A 109 -7.63 24.34 -0.78
C GLU A 109 -8.42 23.07 -0.40
N GLY A 110 -8.24 22.62 0.84
CA GLY A 110 -9.16 21.71 1.51
C GLY A 110 -8.89 20.22 1.43
N TRP A 111 -7.88 19.76 0.72
CA TRP A 111 -7.49 18.34 0.73
C TRP A 111 -6.62 18.03 1.95
N ASN A 112 -7.18 17.25 2.82
CA ASN A 112 -6.60 16.88 4.08
C ASN A 112 -6.16 15.42 4.02
N VAL A 113 -4.93 15.10 4.46
CA VAL A 113 -4.45 13.71 4.67
C VAL A 113 -5.51 12.85 5.35
N VAL A 114 -6.28 13.49 6.18
CA VAL A 114 -7.30 12.90 7.01
C VAL A 114 -8.54 12.43 6.24
N ASP A 115 -8.86 13.09 5.13
CA ASP A 115 -10.05 12.74 4.35
C ASP A 115 -9.88 11.41 3.60
N HIS A 116 -8.61 10.93 3.48
CA HIS A 116 -8.25 9.65 2.88
C HIS A 116 -7.89 8.56 3.90
N LEU A 117 -8.02 8.83 5.19
CA LEU A 117 -7.63 7.84 6.21
C LEU A 117 -8.36 6.52 6.04
N GLU A 118 -9.65 6.54 5.70
CA GLU A 118 -10.44 5.32 5.48
C GLU A 118 -9.91 4.55 4.26
N ASP A 119 -9.56 5.24 3.17
CA ASP A 119 -8.96 4.59 1.99
C ASP A 119 -7.65 3.88 2.35
N PHE A 120 -6.78 4.55 3.14
CA PHE A 120 -5.50 3.95 3.56
C PHE A 120 -5.69 2.77 4.50
N LYS A 121 -6.71 2.82 5.37
CA LYS A 121 -7.08 1.70 6.22
C LYS A 121 -7.58 0.53 5.37
N ASP A 122 -8.42 0.80 4.40
CA ASP A 122 -8.96 -0.21 3.50
C ASP A 122 -7.85 -0.89 2.70
N ASP A 123 -6.87 -0.14 2.18
CA ASP A 123 -5.70 -0.67 1.49
C ASP A 123 -4.85 -1.57 2.41
N ALA A 124 -4.59 -1.11 3.63
CA ALA A 124 -3.82 -1.89 4.60
C ALA A 124 -4.56 -3.17 5.04
N ILE A 125 -5.88 -3.08 5.31
CA ILE A 125 -6.72 -4.22 5.66
C ILE A 125 -6.72 -5.24 4.51
N PHE A 126 -6.87 -4.78 3.28
CA PHE A 126 -6.87 -5.65 2.11
C PHE A 126 -5.53 -6.38 1.94
N CYS A 127 -4.41 -5.66 2.03
CA CYS A 127 -3.07 -6.26 2.01
C CYS A 127 -2.91 -7.34 3.09
N HIS A 128 -3.38 -7.07 4.32
CA HIS A 128 -3.37 -8.06 5.40
C HIS A 128 -4.24 -9.28 5.08
N GLN A 129 -5.44 -9.07 4.54
CA GLN A 129 -6.35 -10.16 4.15
C GLN A 129 -5.74 -11.06 3.06
N LEU A 130 -4.99 -10.53 2.11
CA LEU A 130 -4.29 -11.32 1.09
C LEU A 130 -3.24 -12.26 1.71
N ILE A 131 -2.56 -11.84 2.77
CA ILE A 131 -1.65 -12.72 3.53
C ILE A 131 -2.44 -13.79 4.28
N GLU A 132 -3.39 -13.39 5.12
CA GLU A 132 -4.09 -14.27 6.05
C GLU A 132 -5.01 -15.27 5.36
N LYS A 133 -5.81 -14.79 4.39
CA LYS A 133 -6.82 -15.61 3.72
C LYS A 133 -6.28 -16.32 2.48
N ALA A 134 -5.50 -15.63 1.66
CA ALA A 134 -5.07 -16.10 0.33
C ALA A 134 -3.61 -16.51 0.24
N ASN A 135 -2.89 -16.46 1.38
CA ASN A 135 -1.55 -17.02 1.50
C ASN A 135 -0.51 -16.39 0.53
N PHE A 136 -0.58 -15.07 0.34
CA PHE A 136 0.46 -14.33 -0.37
C PHE A 136 1.79 -14.38 0.40
N ASN A 137 2.90 -14.22 -0.29
CA ASN A 137 4.24 -14.26 0.30
C ASN A 137 4.60 -12.95 1.00
N GLU A 138 4.26 -11.83 0.36
CA GLU A 138 4.42 -10.49 0.89
C GLU A 138 3.40 -9.57 0.21
N THR A 139 2.81 -8.67 0.99
CA THR A 139 1.98 -7.58 0.46
C THR A 139 2.35 -6.27 1.13
N CYS A 140 2.06 -5.15 0.48
CA CYS A 140 2.31 -3.85 1.08
C CYS A 140 1.31 -2.78 0.63
N SER A 141 0.96 -1.90 1.57
CA SER A 141 0.27 -0.65 1.28
C SER A 141 1.30 0.47 1.25
N VAL A 142 1.33 1.21 0.14
CA VAL A 142 2.30 2.27 -0.15
C VAL A 142 1.56 3.57 -0.34
N VAL A 143 1.86 4.56 0.48
CA VAL A 143 1.29 5.89 0.34
C VAL A 143 2.40 6.92 0.19
N VAL A 144 2.28 7.74 -0.83
CA VAL A 144 3.22 8.82 -1.14
C VAL A 144 2.50 10.17 -1.01
N TYR A 145 3.13 11.11 -0.34
CA TYR A 145 2.66 12.49 -0.22
C TYR A 145 3.61 13.43 -0.95
N ASP A 146 3.05 14.35 -1.72
CA ASP A 146 3.81 15.45 -2.33
C ASP A 146 4.01 16.64 -1.37
N PHE A 147 3.80 16.42 -0.08
CA PHE A 147 3.98 17.40 0.99
C PHE A 147 4.31 16.70 2.32
N ASN A 148 4.76 17.48 3.31
CA ASN A 148 5.04 16.93 4.64
C ASN A 148 3.75 16.78 5.46
N PRO A 149 3.24 15.54 5.65
CA PRO A 149 2.00 15.32 6.41
C PRO A 149 2.10 15.77 7.86
N LYS A 150 3.30 15.81 8.45
CA LYS A 150 3.55 16.28 9.82
C LYS A 150 3.23 17.77 10.00
N LYS A 151 3.32 18.58 8.93
CA LYS A 151 2.92 20.00 8.98
C LYS A 151 1.42 20.16 9.23
N GLN A 152 0.62 19.16 8.95
CA GLN A 152 -0.82 19.18 9.17
C GLN A 152 -1.20 18.89 10.62
N VAL A 153 -0.39 18.16 11.37
CA VAL A 153 -0.64 17.88 12.80
C VAL A 153 -0.83 19.15 13.60
N LYS A 154 -0.11 20.21 13.28
CA LYS A 154 -0.25 21.54 13.95
C LYS A 154 -1.66 22.13 13.86
N ARG A 155 -2.46 21.71 12.86
CA ARG A 155 -3.82 22.21 12.62
C ARG A 155 -4.88 21.36 13.32
N TYR A 156 -4.50 20.17 13.76
CA TYR A 156 -5.39 19.26 14.46
C TYR A 156 -5.25 19.41 15.95
N SER A 157 -6.22 20.10 16.56
CA SER A 157 -6.44 19.97 18.00
C SER A 157 -7.42 18.81 18.21
N PRO A 158 -7.09 17.79 19.01
CA PRO A 158 -7.99 16.70 19.26
C PRO A 158 -9.26 17.24 19.94
N ARG A 159 -10.36 17.23 19.21
CA ARG A 159 -11.67 17.29 19.83
C ARG A 159 -11.98 15.85 20.21
N ASN A 160 -12.44 15.60 21.39
CA ASN A 160 -12.69 14.31 22.06
C ASN A 160 -13.53 13.27 21.28
N THR A 161 -13.31 13.06 19.99
CA THR A 161 -13.95 12.03 19.17
C THR A 161 -12.91 10.98 18.79
N GLU A 162 -13.33 9.71 18.81
CA GLU A 162 -12.52 8.55 18.46
C GLU A 162 -11.84 8.72 17.08
N THR A 163 -12.60 9.17 16.08
CA THR A 163 -12.10 9.46 14.73
C THR A 163 -10.97 10.47 14.70
N GLN A 164 -10.99 11.46 15.58
CA GLN A 164 -9.93 12.48 15.64
C GLN A 164 -8.68 11.96 16.34
N GLN A 165 -8.86 11.04 17.30
CA GLN A 165 -7.74 10.34 17.92
C GLN A 165 -7.03 9.44 16.91
N GLU A 166 -7.77 8.68 16.10
CA GLU A 166 -7.22 7.88 15.01
C GLU A 166 -6.42 8.72 14.02
N LYS A 167 -6.98 9.86 13.63
CA LYS A 167 -6.33 10.82 12.73
C LYS A 167 -5.01 11.32 13.30
N LEU A 168 -4.99 11.63 14.59
CA LEU A 168 -3.81 12.11 15.28
C LEU A 168 -2.73 11.00 15.36
N GLU A 169 -3.13 9.79 15.67
CA GLU A 169 -2.23 8.63 15.72
C GLU A 169 -1.63 8.33 14.35
N PHE A 170 -2.44 8.39 13.29
CA PHE A 170 -1.97 8.25 11.91
C PHE A 170 -0.90 9.30 11.55
N LEU A 171 -1.08 10.54 11.95
CA LEU A 171 -0.14 11.63 11.70
C LEU A 171 1.08 11.63 12.65
N GLY A 172 1.23 10.65 13.53
CA GLY A 172 2.37 10.52 14.42
C GLY A 172 2.17 11.15 15.81
N GLY A 173 0.93 11.40 16.21
CA GLY A 173 0.59 11.86 17.56
C GLY A 173 0.71 13.36 17.78
N SER A 174 0.90 13.76 19.04
CA SER A 174 1.01 15.15 19.47
C SER A 174 2.34 15.79 19.06
N TYR A 175 2.33 17.12 18.95
CA TYR A 175 3.51 17.90 18.57
C TYR A 175 4.66 17.82 19.61
N PRO A 176 5.94 17.72 19.18
CA PRO A 176 6.40 17.55 17.81
C PRO A 176 5.99 16.17 17.27
N ALA A 177 5.44 16.14 16.06
CA ALA A 177 4.99 14.90 15.44
C ALA A 177 6.15 13.89 15.37
N ALA A 178 5.91 12.68 15.85
CA ALA A 178 6.87 11.59 15.73
C ALA A 178 7.07 11.21 14.24
N ASP A 179 8.19 10.55 13.96
CA ASP A 179 8.43 10.00 12.61
C ASP A 179 7.60 8.73 12.34
N HIS A 180 6.79 8.32 13.30
CA HIS A 180 5.98 7.12 13.25
C HIS A 180 4.50 7.49 13.29
N GLY A 181 3.70 6.84 12.46
CA GLY A 181 2.25 6.85 12.51
C GLY A 181 1.71 5.47 12.86
N LYS A 182 0.41 5.41 13.11
CA LYS A 182 -0.32 4.17 13.38
C LYS A 182 -1.57 4.11 12.55
N ILE A 183 -1.90 2.93 12.06
CA ILE A 183 -3.15 2.65 11.36
C ILE A 183 -3.84 1.45 11.99
N ILE A 184 -5.17 1.53 12.15
CA ILE A 184 -5.98 0.43 12.64
C ILE A 184 -6.31 -0.47 11.45
N VAL A 185 -6.01 -1.76 11.53
CA VAL A 185 -6.14 -2.71 10.42
C VAL A 185 -7.19 -3.79 10.64
N ASP A 186 -7.79 -3.89 11.81
CA ASP A 186 -8.84 -4.87 12.08
C ASP A 186 -9.95 -4.31 12.98
N GLU A 187 -11.08 -5.01 13.02
CA GLU A 187 -12.25 -4.67 13.83
C GLU A 187 -12.03 -4.79 15.35
N HIS A 188 -10.94 -5.42 15.77
CA HIS A 188 -10.56 -5.55 17.18
C HIS A 188 -9.59 -4.46 17.62
N GLY A 189 -9.33 -3.47 16.77
CA GLY A 189 -8.43 -2.35 17.04
C GLY A 189 -6.96 -2.71 16.94
N GLY A 190 -6.60 -3.77 16.20
CA GLY A 190 -5.21 -4.09 15.88
C GLY A 190 -4.57 -2.93 15.15
N LYS A 191 -3.44 -2.45 15.68
CA LYS A 191 -2.73 -1.28 15.17
C LYS A 191 -1.40 -1.69 14.55
N ILE A 192 -1.09 -1.11 13.39
CA ILE A 192 0.21 -1.23 12.75
C ILE A 192 0.93 0.10 12.84
N ASP A 193 2.15 0.06 13.38
CA ASP A 193 3.06 1.19 13.36
C ASP A 193 3.77 1.26 12.00
N PHE A 194 3.87 2.47 11.44
CA PHE A 194 4.66 2.73 10.25
C PHE A 194 5.54 3.96 10.45
N LYS A 195 6.59 4.06 9.64
CA LYS A 195 7.51 5.18 9.66
C LYS A 195 7.34 6.06 8.43
N TRP A 196 7.25 7.36 8.66
CA TRP A 196 7.36 8.36 7.59
C TRP A 196 8.81 8.48 7.14
N ILE A 197 9.04 8.30 5.84
CA ILE A 197 10.37 8.32 5.23
C ILE A 197 10.44 9.49 4.26
N ASP A 198 11.54 10.25 4.29
CA ASP A 198 11.80 11.29 3.31
C ASP A 198 12.13 10.64 1.96
N LEU A 199 11.47 11.08 0.89
CA LEU A 199 11.89 10.78 -0.46
C LEU A 199 13.21 11.50 -0.69
N LYS A 200 14.30 10.75 -0.81
CA LYS A 200 15.63 11.29 -1.09
C LYS A 200 15.63 11.86 -2.50
N ASP A 201 16.36 12.98 -2.66
CA ASP A 201 16.66 13.59 -3.97
C ASP A 201 15.49 14.28 -4.70
N TYR A 202 14.42 14.61 -4.02
CA TYR A 202 13.44 15.54 -4.56
C TYR A 202 13.94 16.99 -4.36
N LYS A 203 13.65 17.88 -5.35
CA LYS A 203 14.09 19.30 -5.34
C LYS A 203 13.98 19.91 -3.95
N GLU A 204 15.00 20.61 -3.50
CA GLU A 204 15.22 21.14 -2.16
C GLU A 204 14.01 21.84 -1.50
N ASP A 205 12.99 22.23 -2.29
CA ASP A 205 11.81 22.96 -1.84
C ASP A 205 10.56 22.10 -1.57
N GLN A 206 10.60 20.78 -1.80
CA GLN A 206 9.41 19.93 -1.68
C GLN A 206 9.63 18.77 -0.70
N ASP A 207 8.93 18.83 0.42
CA ASP A 207 8.95 17.83 1.49
C ASP A 207 8.11 16.59 1.12
N TYR A 208 8.54 15.78 0.16
CA TYR A 208 7.86 14.52 -0.13
C TYR A 208 8.11 13.49 0.95
N LYS A 209 7.06 12.83 1.38
CA LYS A 209 7.09 11.75 2.36
C LYS A 209 6.37 10.53 1.81
N TYR A 210 6.80 9.37 2.23
CA TYR A 210 6.07 8.12 1.98
C TYR A 210 6.09 7.22 3.20
N TYR A 211 5.21 6.24 3.22
CA TYR A 211 5.34 5.08 4.07
C TYR A 211 5.05 3.80 3.27
N ILE A 212 5.58 2.70 3.76
CA ILE A 212 5.26 1.35 3.30
C ILE A 212 4.87 0.52 4.51
N ILE A 213 3.62 0.07 4.58
CA ILE A 213 3.17 -0.93 5.53
C ILE A 213 3.37 -2.29 4.86
N ARG A 214 4.11 -3.18 5.53
CA ARG A 214 4.53 -4.48 4.99
C ARG A 214 3.86 -5.60 5.76
N PHE A 215 3.27 -6.52 5.05
CA PHE A 215 2.73 -7.75 5.58
C PHE A 215 3.49 -8.92 4.98
N LYS A 216 3.96 -9.80 5.83
CA LYS A 216 4.71 -10.99 5.43
C LYS A 216 4.15 -12.21 6.14
N LYS A 217 4.27 -13.35 5.46
CA LYS A 217 3.98 -14.65 6.01
C LYS A 217 5.07 -15.10 6.98
#